data_20972c313ec39dc9e13677ba3b6288b1
#
_entry.id   20972c313ec39dc9e13677ba3b6288b1
#
_cell.length_a   1.000
_cell.length_b   1.000
_cell.length_c   1.000
_cell.angle_alpha   90.00
_cell.angle_beta   90.00
_cell.angle_gamma   90.00
#
_symmetry.space_group_name_H-M   'P 1'
#
loop_
_entity.id
_entity.type
_entity.pdbx_description
1 polymer ?
#
loop_
_entity_poly.entity_id
_entity_poly.type
_entity_poly.pdbx_seq_one_letter_code
_entity_poly.pdbx_strand_id
1 'polypeptide(L)'
;IDLTTGLAFTKSQIAAGGALPVRGTVFMSLADRDKEAGVEAARGFADLGLKIVATGGTADHLDSHGVPVAERVAKIGEDGTDAVGLIRSGEVQLVVNSPRGRGPRADGDHIRGAAAAEGVPLLTTAAAAVAAARGLADWRRYPLAVRPLQEIGRASCRDRV
;
A
#
# COMPACT_ATOMS: atom_id res chain seq x y z
N ILE A 1 6.40 17.93 2.63
CA ILE A 1 7.64 18.16 1.90
C ILE A 1 8.76 17.40 2.59
N ASP A 2 9.61 16.71 1.86
CA ASP A 2 10.80 16.02 2.37
C ASP A 2 11.87 15.86 1.28
N LEU A 3 12.99 15.20 1.61
CA LEU A 3 14.11 14.93 0.70
C LEU A 3 13.68 14.06 -0.51
N THR A 4 12.76 13.13 -0.30
CA THR A 4 12.20 12.27 -1.35
C THR A 4 10.68 12.35 -1.37
N THR A 5 10.10 12.04 -2.52
CA THR A 5 8.64 11.93 -2.67
C THR A 5 8.07 10.81 -1.75
N GLY A 6 8.83 9.72 -1.57
CA GLY A 6 8.46 8.62 -0.69
C GLY A 6 8.34 9.05 0.77
N LEU A 7 9.35 9.77 1.30
CA LEU A 7 9.30 10.32 2.66
C LEU A 7 8.17 11.32 2.84
N ALA A 8 7.96 12.21 1.86
CA ALA A 8 6.86 13.17 1.90
C ALA A 8 5.50 12.46 1.94
N PHE A 9 5.31 11.40 1.14
CA PHE A 9 4.11 10.58 1.17
C PHE A 9 3.93 9.88 2.53
N THR A 10 4.97 9.24 3.05
CA THR A 10 4.91 8.57 4.37
C THR A 10 4.50 9.54 5.48
N LYS A 11 5.09 10.75 5.50
CA LYS A 11 4.69 11.79 6.46
C LYS A 11 3.24 12.21 6.31
N SER A 12 2.74 12.32 5.08
CA SER A 12 1.32 12.66 4.85
C SER A 12 0.38 11.59 5.39
N GLN A 13 0.75 10.30 5.26
CA GLN A 13 -0.03 9.20 5.82
C GLN A 13 -0.04 9.23 7.35
N ILE A 14 1.11 9.44 7.97
CA ILE A 14 1.22 9.58 9.44
C ILE A 14 0.38 10.76 9.94
N ALA A 15 0.46 11.92 9.26
CA ALA A 15 -0.31 13.10 9.62
C ALA A 15 -1.83 12.91 9.45
N ALA A 16 -2.25 12.04 8.53
CA ALA A 16 -3.65 11.66 8.34
C ALA A 16 -4.14 10.58 9.33
N GLY A 17 -3.30 10.14 10.26
CA GLY A 17 -3.64 9.11 11.25
C GLY A 17 -3.48 7.67 10.72
N GLY A 18 -2.98 7.47 9.50
CA GLY A 18 -2.77 6.18 8.86
C GLY A 18 -1.29 5.83 8.74
N ALA A 19 -0.64 5.43 9.84
CA ALA A 19 0.76 5.03 9.78
C ALA A 19 0.95 3.80 8.89
N LEU A 20 1.83 3.89 7.88
CA LEU A 20 2.18 2.75 7.04
C LEU A 20 2.92 1.69 7.86
N PRO A 21 2.58 0.40 7.72
CA PRO A 21 3.21 -0.67 8.48
C PRO A 21 4.64 -0.92 8.00
N VAL A 22 5.56 -1.08 8.94
CA VAL A 22 6.96 -1.45 8.65
C VAL A 22 7.18 -2.98 8.64
N ARG A 23 6.16 -3.75 9.02
CA ARG A 23 6.13 -5.22 9.06
C ARG A 23 4.69 -5.70 9.01
N GLY A 24 4.49 -6.98 8.69
CA GLY A 24 3.17 -7.60 8.64
C GLY A 24 2.75 -7.98 7.23
N THR A 25 1.45 -7.94 6.96
CA THR A 25 0.85 -8.41 5.71
C THR A 25 0.17 -7.27 4.96
N VAL A 26 0.39 -7.23 3.65
CA VAL A 26 -0.28 -6.33 2.70
C VAL A 26 -1.30 -7.14 1.90
N PHE A 27 -2.56 -6.79 1.98
CA PHE A 27 -3.59 -7.32 1.11
C PHE A 27 -3.69 -6.50 -0.18
N MET A 28 -3.70 -7.18 -1.32
CA MET A 28 -3.77 -6.54 -2.63
C MET A 28 -4.92 -7.07 -3.49
N SER A 29 -5.78 -6.16 -3.96
CA SER A 29 -6.83 -6.43 -4.92
C SER A 29 -6.83 -5.34 -5.99
N LEU A 30 -6.38 -5.68 -7.20
CA LEU A 30 -6.07 -4.72 -8.25
C LEU A 30 -6.98 -4.88 -9.46
N ALA A 31 -7.44 -3.76 -10.01
CA ALA A 31 -8.02 -3.72 -11.35
C ALA A 31 -6.96 -4.04 -12.40
N ASP A 32 -7.35 -4.60 -13.55
CA ASP A 32 -6.41 -5.05 -14.58
C ASP A 32 -5.48 -3.94 -15.07
N ARG A 33 -6.00 -2.70 -15.21
CA ARG A 33 -5.22 -1.51 -15.60
C ARG A 33 -4.14 -1.11 -14.60
N ASP A 34 -4.26 -1.55 -13.34
CA ASP A 34 -3.38 -1.15 -12.23
C ASP A 34 -2.36 -2.26 -11.88
N LYS A 35 -2.47 -3.43 -12.51
CA LYS A 35 -1.65 -4.60 -12.16
C LYS A 35 -0.16 -4.39 -12.40
N GLU A 36 0.23 -3.73 -13.48
CA GLU A 36 1.65 -3.45 -13.77
C GLU A 36 2.30 -2.58 -12.68
N ALA A 37 1.68 -1.46 -12.34
CA ALA A 37 2.15 -0.63 -11.22
C ALA A 37 2.03 -1.36 -9.87
N GLY A 38 1.06 -2.27 -9.75
CA GLY A 38 0.89 -3.15 -8.61
C GLY A 38 2.05 -4.12 -8.41
N VAL A 39 2.65 -4.64 -9.49
CA VAL A 39 3.86 -5.46 -9.43
C VAL A 39 5.03 -4.70 -8.81
N GLU A 40 5.24 -3.45 -9.22
CA GLU A 40 6.27 -2.59 -8.64
C GLU A 40 6.06 -2.40 -7.13
N ALA A 41 4.82 -2.07 -6.73
CA ALA A 41 4.48 -1.87 -5.34
C ALA A 41 4.67 -3.15 -4.50
N ALA A 42 4.16 -4.28 -5.00
CA ALA A 42 4.23 -5.57 -4.32
C ALA A 42 5.68 -6.03 -4.14
N ARG A 43 6.52 -5.87 -5.18
CA ARG A 43 7.96 -6.15 -5.08
C ARG A 43 8.62 -5.29 -4.03
N GLY A 44 8.34 -3.98 -4.00
CA GLY A 44 8.86 -3.08 -2.99
C GLY A 44 8.44 -3.47 -1.57
N PHE A 45 7.20 -3.91 -1.35
CA PHE A 45 6.76 -4.41 -0.05
C PHE A 45 7.42 -5.73 0.32
N ALA A 46 7.55 -6.67 -0.63
CA ALA A 46 8.22 -7.95 -0.39
C ALA A 46 9.71 -7.76 -0.04
N ASP A 47 10.44 -6.87 -0.75
CA ASP A 47 11.82 -6.53 -0.46
C ASP A 47 12.01 -5.91 0.94
N LEU A 48 10.96 -5.29 1.46
CA LEU A 48 10.91 -4.78 2.83
C LEU A 48 10.55 -5.85 3.87
N GLY A 49 10.25 -7.08 3.44
CA GLY A 49 9.90 -8.19 4.31
C GLY A 49 8.43 -8.24 4.71
N LEU A 50 7.55 -7.48 4.04
CA LEU A 50 6.11 -7.63 4.23
C LEU A 50 5.61 -8.84 3.42
N LYS A 51 4.65 -9.57 3.98
CA LYS A 51 3.96 -10.67 3.28
C LYS A 51 2.91 -10.08 2.34
N ILE A 52 2.77 -10.67 1.16
CA ILE A 52 1.73 -10.27 0.20
C ILE A 52 0.65 -11.34 0.19
N VAL A 53 -0.59 -10.93 0.41
CA VAL A 53 -1.78 -11.75 0.18
C VAL A 53 -2.65 -11.04 -0.86
N ALA A 54 -3.27 -11.78 -1.77
CA ALA A 54 -3.94 -11.16 -2.90
C ALA A 54 -5.15 -11.96 -3.39
N THR A 55 -6.12 -11.27 -3.99
CA THR A 55 -7.22 -11.94 -4.72
C THR A 55 -6.69 -12.70 -5.93
N GLY A 56 -7.36 -13.82 -6.31
CA GLY A 56 -6.88 -14.76 -7.31
C GLY A 56 -6.28 -14.12 -8.57
N GLY A 57 -7.03 -13.24 -9.25
CA GLY A 57 -6.52 -12.59 -10.47
C GLY A 57 -5.38 -11.57 -10.24
N THR A 58 -5.22 -11.05 -9.02
CA THR A 58 -4.06 -10.23 -8.65
C THR A 58 -2.88 -11.13 -8.32
N ALA A 59 -3.11 -12.23 -7.58
CA ALA A 59 -2.10 -13.21 -7.23
C ALA A 59 -1.46 -13.84 -8.48
N ASP A 60 -2.29 -14.30 -9.44
CA ASP A 60 -1.81 -14.87 -10.71
C ASP A 60 -0.87 -13.91 -11.45
N HIS A 61 -1.23 -12.63 -11.48
CA HIS A 61 -0.42 -11.63 -12.15
C HIS A 61 0.90 -11.37 -11.41
N LEU A 62 0.87 -11.26 -10.07
CA LEU A 62 2.07 -11.06 -9.26
C LEU A 62 3.03 -12.26 -9.35
N ASP A 63 2.51 -13.50 -9.25
CA ASP A 63 3.29 -14.74 -9.38
C ASP A 63 3.97 -14.82 -10.75
N SER A 64 3.25 -14.47 -11.84
CA SER A 64 3.81 -14.48 -13.21
C SER A 64 4.96 -13.48 -13.40
N HIS A 65 5.05 -12.46 -12.53
CA HIS A 65 6.12 -11.47 -12.51
C HIS A 65 7.16 -11.71 -11.41
N GLY A 66 7.15 -12.91 -10.80
CA GLY A 66 8.13 -13.33 -9.80
C GLY A 66 8.01 -12.64 -8.44
N VAL A 67 6.84 -12.10 -8.11
CA VAL A 67 6.56 -11.57 -6.79
C VAL A 67 5.86 -12.65 -5.95
N PRO A 68 6.45 -13.11 -4.84
CA PRO A 68 5.89 -14.18 -4.04
C PRO A 68 4.59 -13.74 -3.36
N VAL A 69 3.50 -14.48 -3.58
CA VAL A 69 2.22 -14.31 -2.90
C VAL A 69 2.09 -15.39 -1.84
N ALA A 70 1.99 -14.98 -0.58
CA ALA A 70 1.95 -15.91 0.56
C ALA A 70 0.61 -16.65 0.64
N GLU A 71 -0.49 -15.99 0.25
CA GLU A 71 -1.83 -16.58 0.31
C GLU A 71 -2.73 -15.97 -0.76
N ARG A 72 -3.56 -16.82 -1.38
CA ARG A 72 -4.63 -16.43 -2.29
C ARG A 72 -5.93 -16.27 -1.51
N VAL A 73 -6.46 -15.08 -1.54
CA VAL A 73 -7.67 -14.71 -0.81
C VAL A 73 -8.91 -15.00 -1.67
N ALA A 74 -9.87 -15.71 -1.12
CA ALA A 74 -11.14 -15.99 -1.75
C ALA A 74 -11.96 -14.71 -2.00
N LYS A 75 -12.88 -14.77 -2.96
CA LYS A 75 -13.86 -13.69 -3.11
C LYS A 75 -14.84 -13.73 -1.95
N ILE A 76 -15.41 -12.57 -1.62
CA ILE A 76 -16.44 -12.48 -0.59
C ILE A 76 -17.62 -13.38 -0.98
N GLY A 77 -18.00 -14.29 -0.07
CA GLY A 77 -19.08 -15.26 -0.28
C GLY A 77 -18.67 -16.59 -0.95
N GLU A 78 -17.39 -16.80 -1.24
CA GLU A 78 -16.84 -18.10 -1.61
C GLU A 78 -16.28 -18.81 -0.35
N ASP A 79 -16.19 -20.15 -0.42
CA ASP A 79 -15.57 -20.94 0.67
C ASP A 79 -14.09 -20.59 0.79
N GLY A 80 -13.65 -20.27 2.02
CA GLY A 80 -12.28 -19.92 2.35
C GLY A 80 -12.16 -18.61 3.09
N THR A 81 -10.93 -18.21 3.38
CA THR A 81 -10.65 -16.93 4.04
C THR A 81 -10.80 -15.80 3.05
N ASP A 82 -11.79 -14.94 3.28
CA ASP A 82 -11.99 -13.76 2.46
C ASP A 82 -11.22 -12.52 2.98
N ALA A 83 -11.15 -11.48 2.16
CA ALA A 83 -10.45 -10.26 2.50
C ALA A 83 -10.98 -9.56 3.76
N VAL A 84 -12.30 -9.59 3.97
CA VAL A 84 -12.96 -8.96 5.11
C VAL A 84 -12.61 -9.71 6.40
N GLY A 85 -12.60 -11.05 6.35
CA GLY A 85 -12.18 -11.90 7.46
C GLY A 85 -10.74 -11.63 7.88
N LEU A 86 -9.80 -11.57 6.92
CA LEU A 86 -8.38 -11.26 7.17
C LEU A 86 -8.15 -9.86 7.75
N ILE A 87 -8.91 -8.88 7.32
CA ILE A 87 -8.82 -7.52 7.86
C ILE A 87 -9.33 -7.50 9.31
N ARG A 88 -10.47 -8.13 9.58
CA ARG A 88 -11.09 -8.18 10.92
C ARG A 88 -10.31 -9.02 11.92
N SER A 89 -9.62 -10.07 11.47
CA SER A 89 -8.75 -10.87 12.35
C SER A 89 -7.44 -10.15 12.73
N GLY A 90 -7.15 -8.99 12.10
CA GLY A 90 -5.92 -8.25 12.34
C GLY A 90 -4.69 -8.84 11.65
N GLU A 91 -4.88 -9.80 10.74
CA GLU A 91 -3.79 -10.42 9.98
C GLU A 91 -3.25 -9.50 8.89
N VAL A 92 -4.02 -8.49 8.45
CA VAL A 92 -3.65 -7.52 7.43
C VAL A 92 -3.37 -6.16 8.07
N GLN A 93 -2.21 -5.58 7.79
CA GLN A 93 -1.78 -4.27 8.30
C GLN A 93 -1.84 -3.17 7.24
N LEU A 94 -1.99 -3.50 5.95
CA LEU A 94 -2.16 -2.55 4.86
C LEU A 94 -3.07 -3.13 3.79
N VAL A 95 -4.02 -2.35 3.32
CA VAL A 95 -4.91 -2.72 2.21
C VAL A 95 -4.58 -1.87 0.99
N VAL A 96 -4.35 -2.54 -0.14
CA VAL A 96 -4.28 -1.93 -1.47
C VAL A 96 -5.46 -2.44 -2.30
N ASN A 97 -6.46 -1.60 -2.52
CA ASN A 97 -7.66 -1.98 -3.26
C ASN A 97 -7.98 -0.96 -4.34
N SER A 98 -7.60 -1.25 -5.59
CA SER A 98 -7.96 -0.39 -6.71
C SER A 98 -9.29 -0.82 -7.34
N PRO A 99 -10.24 0.13 -7.55
CA PRO A 99 -11.58 -0.20 -8.00
C PRO A 99 -11.63 -0.63 -9.47
N ARG A 100 -12.44 -1.64 -9.78
CA ARG A 100 -12.71 -2.13 -11.14
C ARG A 100 -13.85 -1.34 -11.80
N GLY A 101 -13.65 -0.08 -12.17
CA GLY A 101 -14.64 0.70 -12.91
C GLY A 101 -15.62 1.50 -12.03
N ARG A 102 -16.63 2.13 -12.69
CA ARG A 102 -17.68 2.91 -12.03
C ARG A 102 -18.88 2.00 -11.76
N GLY A 103 -19.31 1.92 -10.52
CA GLY A 103 -20.49 1.18 -10.07
C GLY A 103 -20.28 0.53 -8.70
N PRO A 104 -21.35 0.33 -7.93
CA PRO A 104 -21.28 -0.36 -6.65
C PRO A 104 -20.96 -1.83 -6.92
N ARG A 105 -19.71 -2.22 -6.83
CA ARG A 105 -19.32 -3.62 -6.72
C ARG A 105 -19.11 -3.89 -5.25
N ALA A 106 -19.99 -4.70 -4.72
CA ALA A 106 -20.12 -5.01 -3.31
C ALA A 106 -18.78 -5.34 -2.62
N ASP A 107 -17.89 -6.10 -3.26
CA ASP A 107 -16.63 -6.55 -2.67
C ASP A 107 -15.69 -5.40 -2.29
N GLY A 108 -15.52 -4.42 -3.17
CA GLY A 108 -14.65 -3.27 -2.89
C GLY A 108 -15.17 -2.40 -1.74
N ASP A 109 -16.49 -2.26 -1.60
CA ASP A 109 -17.10 -1.48 -0.53
C ASP A 109 -16.97 -2.21 0.81
N HIS A 110 -17.15 -3.52 0.83
CA HIS A 110 -16.93 -4.34 2.03
C HIS A 110 -15.48 -4.30 2.51
N ILE A 111 -14.51 -4.42 1.60
CA ILE A 111 -13.08 -4.32 1.93
C ILE A 111 -12.74 -2.94 2.51
N ARG A 112 -13.22 -1.86 1.89
CA ARG A 112 -12.99 -0.49 2.37
C ARG A 112 -13.66 -0.24 3.72
N GLY A 113 -14.89 -0.73 3.88
CA GLY A 113 -15.63 -0.63 5.14
C GLY A 113 -14.93 -1.37 6.28
N ALA A 114 -14.44 -2.60 6.02
CA ALA A 114 -13.69 -3.36 7.00
C ALA A 114 -12.37 -2.66 7.37
N ALA A 115 -11.59 -2.20 6.38
CA ALA A 115 -10.34 -1.49 6.64
C ALA A 115 -10.56 -0.23 7.48
N ALA A 116 -11.61 0.55 7.19
CA ALA A 116 -11.96 1.74 7.96
C ALA A 116 -12.40 1.41 9.39
N ALA A 117 -13.20 0.37 9.58
CA ALA A 117 -13.69 -0.06 10.90
C ALA A 117 -12.54 -0.54 11.80
N GLU A 118 -11.56 -1.24 11.25
CA GLU A 118 -10.42 -1.77 11.98
C GLU A 118 -9.21 -0.79 12.01
N GLY A 119 -9.34 0.39 11.43
CA GLY A 119 -8.26 1.39 11.39
C GLY A 119 -7.06 0.95 10.56
N VAL A 120 -7.25 0.01 9.63
CA VAL A 120 -6.18 -0.46 8.73
C VAL A 120 -5.98 0.54 7.60
N PRO A 121 -4.75 1.02 7.35
CA PRO A 121 -4.46 1.93 6.25
C PRO A 121 -4.91 1.36 4.91
N LEU A 122 -5.57 2.18 4.11
CA LEU A 122 -6.12 1.81 2.81
C LEU A 122 -5.57 2.70 1.70
N LEU A 123 -5.00 2.09 0.68
CA LEU A 123 -4.55 2.74 -0.55
C LEU A 123 -5.46 2.33 -1.71
N THR A 124 -6.07 3.29 -2.36
CA THR A 124 -7.08 3.05 -3.41
C THR A 124 -6.53 3.13 -4.83
N THR A 125 -5.23 3.37 -4.99
CA THR A 125 -4.55 3.43 -6.29
C THR A 125 -3.21 2.71 -6.26
N ALA A 126 -2.81 2.12 -7.38
CA ALA A 126 -1.49 1.51 -7.52
C ALA A 126 -0.36 2.54 -7.36
N ALA A 127 -0.55 3.77 -7.83
CA ALA A 127 0.42 4.85 -7.66
C ALA A 127 0.67 5.18 -6.17
N ALA A 128 -0.38 5.21 -5.34
CA ALA A 128 -0.24 5.39 -3.90
C ALA A 128 0.50 4.20 -3.26
N ALA A 129 0.26 2.97 -3.72
CA ALA A 129 0.95 1.79 -3.24
C ALA A 129 2.46 1.82 -3.59
N VAL A 130 2.82 2.25 -4.80
CA VAL A 130 4.22 2.48 -5.20
C VAL A 130 4.87 3.55 -4.32
N ALA A 131 4.18 4.67 -4.10
CA ALA A 131 4.68 5.75 -3.24
C ALA A 131 4.87 5.28 -1.78
N ALA A 132 3.97 4.44 -1.27
CA ALA A 132 4.07 3.85 0.06
C ALA A 132 5.27 2.90 0.17
N ALA A 133 5.47 1.99 -0.80
CA ALA A 133 6.60 1.07 -0.81
C ALA A 133 7.94 1.83 -0.86
N ARG A 134 8.05 2.82 -1.75
CA ARG A 134 9.23 3.70 -1.83
C ARG A 134 9.44 4.48 -0.55
N GLY A 135 8.36 5.01 0.03
CA GLY A 135 8.41 5.77 1.28
C GLY A 135 8.89 4.95 2.47
N LEU A 136 8.44 3.71 2.59
CA LEU A 136 8.91 2.78 3.61
C LEU A 136 10.40 2.41 3.40
N ALA A 137 10.83 2.22 2.13
CA ALA A 137 12.23 1.97 1.80
C ALA A 137 13.13 3.17 2.16
N ASP A 138 12.67 4.37 1.86
CA ASP A 138 13.38 5.60 2.21
C ASP A 138 13.42 5.80 3.73
N TRP A 139 12.33 5.52 4.44
CA TRP A 139 12.27 5.64 5.90
C TRP A 139 13.24 4.69 6.62
N ARG A 140 13.55 3.55 6.03
CA ARG A 140 14.62 2.67 6.56
C ARG A 140 16.01 3.28 6.44
N ARG A 141 16.23 4.17 5.45
CA ARG A 141 17.52 4.79 5.15
C ARG A 141 17.69 6.16 5.81
N TYR A 142 16.59 6.89 5.97
CA TYR A 142 16.60 8.26 6.44
C TYR A 142 15.60 8.43 7.60
N PRO A 143 15.98 9.11 8.68
CA PRO A 143 15.05 9.40 9.77
C PRO A 143 13.96 10.35 9.28
N LEU A 144 12.72 10.10 9.73
CA LEU A 144 11.64 11.06 9.55
C LEU A 144 11.93 12.29 10.43
N ALA A 145 12.24 13.40 9.81
CA ALA A 145 12.50 14.66 10.50
C ALA A 145 11.48 15.72 10.07
N VAL A 146 10.98 16.50 11.03
CA VAL A 146 10.18 17.70 10.73
C VAL A 146 11.16 18.81 10.37
N ARG A 147 10.96 19.42 9.20
CA ARG A 147 11.77 20.56 8.73
C ARG A 147 10.87 21.76 8.51
N PRO A 148 11.24 22.94 9.01
CA PRO A 148 10.50 24.15 8.72
C PRO A 148 10.61 24.50 7.23
N LEU A 149 9.54 25.08 6.68
CA LEU A 149 9.45 25.43 5.25
C LEU A 149 10.59 26.36 4.81
N GLN A 150 11.06 27.22 5.72
CA GLN A 150 12.16 28.16 5.49
C GLN A 150 13.51 27.48 5.23
N GLU A 151 13.73 26.29 5.80
CA GLU A 151 14.97 25.53 5.56
C GLU A 151 14.96 24.84 4.18
N ILE A 152 13.80 24.41 3.71
CA ILE A 152 13.64 23.76 2.40
C ILE A 152 13.97 24.75 1.27
N GLY A 153 13.54 26.01 1.40
CA GLY A 153 13.86 27.06 0.43
C GLY A 153 15.35 27.39 0.33
N ARG A 154 16.09 27.28 1.45
CA ARG A 154 17.54 27.54 1.47
C ARG A 154 18.37 26.41 0.85
N ALA A 155 17.95 25.16 0.98
CA ALA A 155 18.63 24.04 0.35
C ALA A 155 18.60 24.14 -1.19
N SER A 156 17.47 24.54 -1.77
CA SER A 156 17.29 24.74 -3.21
C SER A 156 18.15 25.87 -3.81
N CYS A 157 18.61 26.83 -3.01
CA CYS A 157 19.47 27.91 -3.46
C CYS A 157 20.98 27.59 -3.39
N ARG A 158 21.41 26.57 -2.60
CA ARG A 158 22.81 26.22 -2.47
C ARG A 158 23.33 25.30 -3.59
N ASP A 159 22.44 24.54 -4.23
CA ASP A 159 22.82 23.58 -5.29
C ASP A 159 22.81 24.20 -6.68
N ARG A 160 22.76 25.52 -6.82
CA ARG A 160 22.78 26.27 -8.08
C ARG A 160 24.00 27.21 -8.19
N VAL A 161 25.18 26.73 -7.83
CA VAL A 161 26.45 27.41 -8.16
C VAL A 161 27.36 26.40 -8.88
#